data_0b21aebdfca2264d86b999d223fc0aba
#
_entry.id   0b21aebdfca2264d86b999d223fc0aba
#
_cell.length_a   1.000
_cell.length_b   1.000
_cell.length_c   1.000
_cell.angle_alpha   90.00
_cell.angle_beta   90.00
_cell.angle_gamma   90.00
#
_symmetry.space_group_name_H-M   'P 1'
#
loop_
_entity.id
_entity.type
_entity.pdbx_description
1 polymer ?
#
loop_
_entity_poly.entity_id
_entity_poly.type
_entity_poly.pdbx_seq_one_letter_code
_entity_poly.pdbx_strand_id
1 'polypeptide(L)'
;MFDKRMRAKWALKGGADLVLQLPSALSLSSAERFAKGSVGILEGTGVLNYLSFGSEVTEADILHRAAHITSFETEKIKETIKTQLELGRSFPRARHNALAESGIQSDVVHALSRPNSTLGIEYIKALKQLGSKAEPVIIKRMHAMHDSSELKGSFASASAIRRAVECEDAETLKSFLPEQVFSDIAAMQSLGQSPAGHKDFSKIILYAVRSMSE
;
A
#
# COMPACT_ATOMS: atom_id res chain seq x y z
N MET A 1 -3.64 -11.70 -11.41
CA MET A 1 -2.55 -11.47 -10.40
C MET A 1 -1.50 -12.56 -10.56
N PHE A 2 -0.22 -12.20 -10.63
CA PHE A 2 0.87 -13.18 -10.74
C PHE A 2 1.09 -13.94 -9.43
N ASP A 3 1.54 -15.18 -9.53
CA ASP A 3 1.91 -16.02 -8.39
C ASP A 3 2.97 -15.35 -7.50
N LYS A 4 2.91 -15.62 -6.20
CA LYS A 4 3.83 -15.00 -5.23
C LYS A 4 5.30 -15.36 -5.45
N ARG A 5 5.58 -16.58 -5.93
CA ARG A 5 6.95 -17.05 -6.22
C ARG A 5 7.53 -16.28 -7.40
N MET A 6 6.71 -16.04 -8.42
CA MET A 6 7.12 -15.26 -9.59
C MET A 6 7.42 -13.82 -9.23
N ARG A 7 6.56 -13.19 -8.42
CA ARG A 7 6.81 -11.83 -7.90
C ARG A 7 8.06 -11.74 -7.05
N ALA A 8 8.33 -12.76 -6.22
CA ALA A 8 9.57 -12.84 -5.43
C ALA A 8 10.79 -13.00 -6.34
N LYS A 9 10.73 -13.89 -7.34
CA LYS A 9 11.78 -14.05 -8.36
C LYS A 9 12.11 -12.72 -9.03
N TRP A 10 11.11 -11.95 -9.43
CA TRP A 10 11.33 -10.65 -10.08
C TRP A 10 11.94 -9.61 -9.13
N ALA A 11 11.53 -9.60 -7.87
CA ALA A 11 12.13 -8.71 -6.88
C ALA A 11 13.61 -9.03 -6.63
N LEU A 12 13.96 -10.33 -6.48
CA LEU A 12 15.35 -10.78 -6.35
C LEU A 12 16.19 -10.42 -7.58
N LYS A 13 15.64 -10.61 -8.79
CA LYS A 13 16.31 -10.22 -10.02
C LYS A 13 16.43 -8.69 -10.18
N GLY A 14 15.53 -7.93 -9.56
CA GLY A 14 15.56 -6.47 -9.50
C GLY A 14 16.52 -5.90 -8.46
N GLY A 15 17.30 -6.77 -7.76
CA GLY A 15 18.33 -6.35 -6.81
C GLY A 15 17.96 -6.50 -5.34
N ALA A 16 16.83 -7.14 -5.01
CA ALA A 16 16.55 -7.49 -3.63
C ALA A 16 17.35 -8.73 -3.20
N ASP A 17 17.97 -8.69 -2.03
CA ASP A 17 18.72 -9.84 -1.48
C ASP A 17 17.80 -10.83 -0.76
N LEU A 18 16.69 -10.34 -0.21
CA LEU A 18 15.72 -11.14 0.54
C LEU A 18 14.29 -10.66 0.25
N VAL A 19 13.39 -11.60 0.03
CA VAL A 19 11.96 -11.33 -0.10
C VAL A 19 11.20 -12.12 0.96
N LEU A 20 10.50 -11.39 1.84
CA LEU A 20 9.71 -11.97 2.92
C LEU A 20 8.22 -11.94 2.57
N GLN A 21 7.52 -13.02 2.90
CA GLN A 21 6.08 -13.08 2.73
C GLN A 21 5.38 -12.50 3.97
N LEU A 22 4.56 -11.46 3.77
CA LEU A 22 3.63 -11.00 4.80
C LEU A 22 2.45 -11.98 4.90
N PRO A 23 2.12 -12.50 6.10
CA PRO A 23 0.94 -13.34 6.30
C PRO A 23 -0.36 -12.67 5.83
N SER A 24 -1.27 -13.45 5.24
CA SER A 24 -2.54 -12.93 4.68
C SER A 24 -3.37 -12.17 5.72
N ALA A 25 -3.39 -12.63 6.96
CA ALA A 25 -4.09 -11.95 8.06
C ALA A 25 -3.59 -10.52 8.32
N LEU A 26 -2.31 -10.23 8.02
CA LEU A 26 -1.73 -8.89 8.15
C LEU A 26 -1.89 -8.10 6.84
N SER A 27 -1.70 -8.74 5.69
CA SER A 27 -1.78 -8.06 4.38
C SER A 27 -3.19 -7.59 4.02
N LEU A 28 -4.24 -8.19 4.60
CA LEU A 28 -5.64 -7.83 4.40
C LEU A 28 -6.23 -7.02 5.55
N SER A 29 -5.39 -6.58 6.49
CA SER A 29 -5.82 -5.82 7.67
C SER A 29 -5.79 -4.31 7.43
N SER A 30 -6.13 -3.53 8.48
CA SER A 30 -5.99 -2.07 8.47
C SER A 30 -4.53 -1.64 8.25
N ALA A 31 -4.32 -0.40 7.78
CA ALA A 31 -2.98 0.16 7.56
C ALA A 31 -2.09 0.05 8.80
N GLU A 32 -2.64 0.25 9.99
CA GLU A 32 -1.92 0.12 11.26
C GLU A 32 -1.42 -1.32 11.50
N ARG A 33 -2.32 -2.32 11.37
CA ARG A 33 -1.95 -3.73 11.55
C ARG A 33 -0.99 -4.20 10.46
N PHE A 34 -1.22 -3.77 9.24
CA PHE A 34 -0.33 -4.04 8.11
C PHE A 34 1.08 -3.49 8.40
N ALA A 35 1.20 -2.22 8.78
CA ALA A 35 2.47 -1.57 9.08
C ALA A 35 3.20 -2.25 10.26
N LYS A 36 2.48 -2.48 11.37
CA LYS A 36 3.05 -3.13 12.56
C LYS A 36 3.55 -4.55 12.26
N GLY A 37 2.78 -5.30 11.48
CA GLY A 37 3.18 -6.65 11.08
C GLY A 37 4.37 -6.65 10.12
N SER A 38 4.39 -5.73 9.15
CA SER A 38 5.49 -5.60 8.19
C SER A 38 6.79 -5.22 8.88
N VAL A 39 6.76 -4.19 9.74
CA VAL A 39 7.93 -3.74 10.50
C VAL A 39 8.39 -4.83 11.48
N GLY A 40 7.46 -5.51 12.15
CA GLY A 40 7.81 -6.60 13.09
C GLY A 40 8.52 -7.78 12.40
N ILE A 41 8.13 -8.13 11.18
CA ILE A 41 8.82 -9.16 10.39
C ILE A 41 10.22 -8.69 10.00
N LEU A 42 10.38 -7.45 9.57
CA LEU A 42 11.68 -6.89 9.22
C LEU A 42 12.60 -6.77 10.45
N GLU A 43 12.11 -6.30 11.57
CA GLU A 43 12.84 -6.27 12.85
C GLU A 43 13.29 -7.67 13.28
N GLY A 44 12.43 -8.68 13.09
CA GLY A 44 12.76 -10.07 13.38
C GLY A 44 13.95 -10.62 12.61
N THR A 45 14.38 -9.96 11.53
CA THR A 45 15.61 -10.33 10.80
C THR A 45 16.89 -9.92 11.55
N GLY A 46 16.80 -8.97 12.47
CA GLY A 46 17.93 -8.45 13.23
C GLY A 46 18.89 -7.55 12.44
N VAL A 47 18.58 -7.22 11.17
CA VAL A 47 19.47 -6.43 10.29
C VAL A 47 18.82 -5.16 9.74
N LEU A 48 17.66 -4.77 10.28
CA LEU A 48 16.94 -3.59 9.83
C LEU A 48 17.61 -2.30 10.32
N ASN A 49 18.23 -1.54 9.41
CA ASN A 49 18.82 -0.23 9.69
C ASN A 49 17.99 0.91 9.09
N TYR A 50 17.38 0.69 7.92
CA TYR A 50 16.59 1.68 7.22
C TYR A 50 15.29 1.08 6.72
N LEU A 51 14.17 1.79 6.92
CA LEU A 51 12.87 1.42 6.36
C LEU A 51 12.48 2.42 5.26
N SER A 52 12.61 2.00 4.01
CA SER A 52 12.27 2.84 2.86
C SER A 52 10.82 2.64 2.41
N PHE A 53 10.10 3.75 2.18
CA PHE A 53 8.74 3.73 1.63
C PHE A 53 8.44 4.97 0.79
N GLY A 54 7.49 4.83 -0.14
CA GLY A 54 7.03 5.94 -0.98
C GLY A 54 5.90 6.73 -0.31
N SER A 55 5.99 8.08 -0.34
CA SER A 55 4.96 8.97 0.21
C SER A 55 4.66 10.13 -0.73
N GLU A 56 3.45 10.68 -0.65
CA GLU A 56 3.08 11.91 -1.34
C GLU A 56 3.66 13.14 -0.63
N VAL A 57 3.77 13.09 0.70
CA VAL A 57 4.41 14.09 1.55
C VAL A 57 5.79 13.58 1.92
N THR A 58 6.82 14.36 1.65
CA THR A 58 8.23 13.96 1.82
C THR A 58 8.91 14.61 3.01
N GLU A 59 8.31 15.61 3.58
CA GLU A 59 8.79 16.31 4.75
C GLU A 59 8.68 15.39 5.98
N ALA A 60 9.82 14.85 6.40
CA ALA A 60 9.90 13.87 7.50
C ALA A 60 9.27 14.41 8.80
N ASP A 61 9.49 15.69 9.09
CA ASP A 61 8.91 16.35 10.26
C ASP A 61 7.38 16.28 10.28
N ILE A 62 6.71 16.52 9.14
CA ILE A 62 5.25 16.43 9.03
C ILE A 62 4.78 15.00 9.32
N LEU A 63 5.44 13.98 8.75
CA LEU A 63 5.06 12.59 8.97
C LEU A 63 5.33 12.15 10.43
N HIS A 64 6.42 12.62 11.05
CA HIS A 64 6.72 12.34 12.46
C HIS A 64 5.72 13.02 13.40
N ARG A 65 5.31 14.27 13.14
CA ARG A 65 4.26 14.96 13.90
C ARG A 65 2.92 14.24 13.75
N ALA A 66 2.58 13.86 12.52
CA ALA A 66 1.36 13.09 12.25
C ALA A 66 1.36 11.75 13.01
N ALA A 67 2.48 11.02 13.00
CA ALA A 67 2.64 9.78 13.74
C ALA A 67 2.47 9.98 15.25
N HIS A 68 3.01 11.06 15.81
CA HIS A 68 2.85 11.40 17.23
C HIS A 68 1.39 11.70 17.56
N ILE A 69 0.75 12.61 16.82
CA ILE A 69 -0.64 13.03 17.04
C ILE A 69 -1.58 11.81 16.96
N THR A 70 -1.40 10.96 15.96
CA THR A 70 -2.27 9.78 15.77
C THR A 70 -1.97 8.62 16.69
N SER A 71 -0.85 8.65 17.41
CA SER A 71 -0.57 7.70 18.50
C SER A 71 -1.26 8.08 19.81
N PHE A 72 -1.55 9.36 20.01
CA PHE A 72 -2.12 9.92 21.24
C PHE A 72 -3.38 10.73 20.95
N GLU A 73 -4.32 10.14 20.18
CA GLU A 73 -5.61 10.80 19.90
C GLU A 73 -6.34 11.08 21.21
N THR A 74 -6.70 12.36 21.40
CA THR A 74 -7.46 12.80 22.57
C THR A 74 -8.87 12.23 22.57
N GLU A 75 -9.51 12.13 23.75
CA GLU A 75 -10.90 11.66 23.85
C GLU A 75 -11.84 12.49 22.97
N LYS A 76 -11.62 13.80 22.91
CA LYS A 76 -12.40 14.70 22.02
C LYS A 76 -12.32 14.30 20.55
N ILE A 77 -11.12 13.94 20.06
CA ILE A 77 -10.94 13.46 18.67
C ILE A 77 -11.71 12.15 18.46
N LYS A 78 -11.60 11.21 19.40
CA LYS A 78 -12.29 9.92 19.33
C LYS A 78 -13.81 10.08 19.31
N GLU A 79 -14.36 10.94 20.18
CA GLU A 79 -15.79 11.26 20.21
C GLU A 79 -16.26 11.88 18.90
N THR A 80 -15.50 12.84 18.36
CA THR A 80 -15.81 13.46 17.07
C THR A 80 -15.80 12.40 15.94
N ILE A 81 -14.80 11.52 15.92
CA ILE A 81 -14.76 10.42 14.94
C ILE A 81 -16.00 9.53 15.06
N LYS A 82 -16.39 9.15 16.30
CA LYS A 82 -17.57 8.33 16.55
C LYS A 82 -18.84 9.00 16.01
N THR A 83 -19.07 10.26 16.34
CA THR A 83 -20.21 11.05 15.84
C THR A 83 -20.25 11.10 14.31
N GLN A 84 -19.09 11.30 13.67
CA GLN A 84 -18.98 11.32 12.21
C GLN A 84 -19.29 9.95 11.57
N LEU A 85 -18.91 8.84 12.23
CA LEU A 85 -19.25 7.48 11.78
C LEU A 85 -20.75 7.21 11.91
N GLU A 86 -21.39 7.65 12.99
CA GLU A 86 -22.85 7.56 13.18
C GLU A 86 -23.64 8.31 12.09
N LEU A 87 -23.04 9.37 11.52
CA LEU A 87 -23.57 10.07 10.34
C LEU A 87 -23.30 9.35 9.01
N GLY A 88 -22.83 8.10 9.04
CA GLY A 88 -22.57 7.27 7.85
C GLY A 88 -21.31 7.66 7.06
N ARG A 89 -20.41 8.43 7.62
CA ARG A 89 -19.14 8.79 6.96
C ARG A 89 -18.13 7.66 7.07
N SER A 90 -17.27 7.47 6.04
CA SER A 90 -16.19 6.51 6.11
C SER A 90 -15.16 6.93 7.19
N PHE A 91 -14.50 5.95 7.80
CA PHE A 91 -13.49 6.21 8.84
C PHE A 91 -12.39 7.22 8.42
N PRO A 92 -11.81 7.15 7.21
CA PRO A 92 -10.83 8.15 6.77
C PRO A 92 -11.39 9.57 6.75
N ARG A 93 -12.64 9.75 6.30
CA ARG A 93 -13.31 11.06 6.26
C ARG A 93 -13.68 11.54 7.65
N ALA A 94 -14.18 10.68 8.51
CA ALA A 94 -14.51 10.99 9.90
C ALA A 94 -13.26 11.46 10.66
N ARG A 95 -12.16 10.74 10.52
CA ARG A 95 -10.87 11.09 11.12
C ARG A 95 -10.33 12.42 10.59
N HIS A 96 -10.35 12.62 9.27
CA HIS A 96 -9.93 13.89 8.65
C HIS A 96 -10.68 15.09 9.26
N ASN A 97 -12.00 15.01 9.35
CA ASN A 97 -12.82 16.08 9.90
C ASN A 97 -12.52 16.33 11.38
N ALA A 98 -12.41 15.26 12.18
CA ALA A 98 -12.12 15.38 13.60
C ALA A 98 -10.75 16.05 13.88
N LEU A 99 -9.75 15.71 13.09
CA LEU A 99 -8.41 16.32 13.20
C LEU A 99 -8.44 17.80 12.77
N ALA A 100 -9.14 18.13 11.69
CA ALA A 100 -9.30 19.53 11.23
C ALA A 100 -10.03 20.38 12.27
N GLU A 101 -11.11 19.88 12.88
CA GLU A 101 -11.89 20.55 13.91
C GLU A 101 -11.10 20.71 15.23
N SER A 102 -10.08 19.88 15.46
CA SER A 102 -9.23 19.93 16.66
C SER A 102 -8.09 20.95 16.60
N GLY A 103 -8.02 21.77 15.52
CA GLY A 103 -6.98 22.78 15.37
C GLY A 103 -5.60 22.23 15.02
N ILE A 104 -5.53 21.00 14.54
CA ILE A 104 -4.28 20.42 14.06
C ILE A 104 -3.83 21.10 12.79
N GLN A 105 -2.54 21.33 12.65
CA GLN A 105 -1.94 22.02 11.50
C GLN A 105 -2.37 21.37 10.18
N SER A 106 -2.70 22.20 9.20
CA SER A 106 -3.26 21.77 7.91
C SER A 106 -2.35 20.85 7.11
N ASP A 107 -1.04 20.97 7.24
CA ASP A 107 -0.04 20.12 6.62
C ASP A 107 -0.12 18.67 7.14
N VAL A 108 -0.31 18.49 8.45
CA VAL A 108 -0.53 17.18 9.08
C VAL A 108 -1.85 16.56 8.62
N VAL A 109 -2.93 17.35 8.60
CA VAL A 109 -4.24 16.90 8.12
C VAL A 109 -4.15 16.51 6.64
N HIS A 110 -3.42 17.28 5.84
CA HIS A 110 -3.16 16.97 4.44
C HIS A 110 -2.40 15.62 4.29
N ALA A 111 -1.33 15.41 5.05
CA ALA A 111 -0.58 14.15 5.01
C ALA A 111 -1.46 12.94 5.33
N LEU A 112 -2.34 13.06 6.34
CA LEU A 112 -3.29 12.02 6.74
C LEU A 112 -4.42 11.78 5.73
N SER A 113 -4.64 12.67 4.78
CA SER A 113 -5.59 12.49 3.68
C SER A 113 -5.01 11.74 2.48
N ARG A 114 -3.69 11.51 2.44
CA ARG A 114 -3.00 10.86 1.34
C ARG A 114 -2.71 9.38 1.66
N PRO A 115 -3.10 8.43 0.80
CA PRO A 115 -3.03 7.00 1.13
C PRO A 115 -1.62 6.50 1.48
N ASN A 116 -0.61 6.89 0.69
CA ASN A 116 0.76 6.43 0.96
C ASN A 116 1.42 7.18 2.11
N SER A 117 1.11 8.47 2.29
CA SER A 117 1.57 9.21 3.46
C SER A 117 0.96 8.64 4.74
N THR A 118 -0.35 8.28 4.72
CA THR A 118 -1.00 7.58 5.85
C THR A 118 -0.28 6.27 6.17
N LEU A 119 0.03 5.45 5.18
CA LEU A 119 0.77 4.21 5.41
C LEU A 119 2.19 4.48 5.94
N GLY A 120 2.88 5.50 5.42
CA GLY A 120 4.18 5.95 5.93
C GLY A 120 4.14 6.37 7.40
N ILE A 121 3.08 7.10 7.79
CA ILE A 121 2.82 7.49 9.18
C ILE A 121 2.66 6.24 10.06
N GLU A 122 1.91 5.23 9.60
CA GLU A 122 1.75 3.98 10.35
C GLU A 122 3.06 3.18 10.45
N TYR A 123 3.94 3.22 9.45
CA TYR A 123 5.28 2.65 9.55
C TYR A 123 6.13 3.35 10.63
N ILE A 124 6.12 4.69 10.66
CA ILE A 124 6.83 5.47 11.69
C ILE A 124 6.29 5.15 13.10
N LYS A 125 4.97 5.02 13.25
CA LYS A 125 4.35 4.56 14.50
C LYS A 125 4.83 3.16 14.89
N ALA A 126 4.83 2.24 13.94
CA ALA A 126 5.25 0.85 14.18
C ALA A 126 6.71 0.76 14.62
N LEU A 127 7.63 1.50 13.96
CA LEU A 127 9.03 1.58 14.39
C LEU A 127 9.15 2.05 15.85
N LYS A 128 8.44 3.12 16.22
CA LYS A 128 8.44 3.63 17.60
C LYS A 128 7.85 2.62 18.60
N GLN A 129 6.72 2.00 18.26
CA GLN A 129 6.05 1.03 19.16
C GLN A 129 6.88 -0.23 19.40
N LEU A 130 7.67 -0.64 18.42
CA LEU A 130 8.54 -1.81 18.49
C LEU A 130 9.93 -1.49 19.08
N GLY A 131 10.20 -0.22 19.41
CA GLY A 131 11.50 0.21 19.91
C GLY A 131 12.62 0.04 18.86
N SER A 132 12.27 0.06 17.59
CA SER A 132 13.21 -0.07 16.48
C SER A 132 14.21 1.10 16.46
N LYS A 133 15.45 0.78 16.10
CA LYS A 133 16.50 1.77 15.83
C LYS A 133 16.58 2.14 14.35
N ALA A 134 15.77 1.50 13.51
CA ALA A 134 15.77 1.74 12.07
C ALA A 134 15.23 3.14 11.74
N GLU A 135 15.88 3.78 10.79
CA GLU A 135 15.51 5.12 10.33
C GLU A 135 14.54 5.05 9.15
N PRO A 136 13.44 5.82 9.15
CA PRO A 136 12.54 5.91 7.99
C PRO A 136 13.19 6.70 6.86
N VAL A 137 13.23 6.12 5.65
CA VAL A 137 13.70 6.75 4.42
C VAL A 137 12.51 7.00 3.51
N ILE A 138 12.11 8.28 3.38
CA ILE A 138 10.93 8.68 2.65
C ILE A 138 11.31 8.98 1.20
N ILE A 139 10.71 8.25 0.26
CA ILE A 139 10.90 8.44 -1.17
C ILE A 139 9.68 9.16 -1.73
N LYS A 140 9.92 10.26 -2.46
CA LYS A 140 8.86 10.99 -3.15
C LYS A 140 8.22 10.13 -4.23
N ARG A 141 6.90 9.95 -4.14
CA ARG A 141 6.17 9.30 -5.24
C ARG A 141 6.12 10.20 -6.47
N MET A 142 6.66 9.70 -7.56
CA MET A 142 6.61 10.37 -8.86
C MET A 142 5.30 10.03 -9.57
N HIS A 143 4.47 11.04 -9.80
CA HIS A 143 3.38 11.14 -10.78
C HIS A 143 2.43 9.98 -11.09
N ALA A 144 2.22 9.02 -10.23
CA ALA A 144 1.10 8.11 -10.40
C ALA A 144 -0.08 8.58 -9.53
N MET A 145 -0.97 9.41 -10.06
CA MET A 145 -2.29 9.56 -9.43
C MET A 145 -2.94 8.18 -9.39
N HIS A 146 -3.50 7.79 -8.25
CA HIS A 146 -4.00 6.43 -7.96
C HIS A 146 -5.05 5.93 -8.96
N ASP A 147 -5.63 6.82 -9.77
CA ASP A 147 -6.72 6.56 -10.70
C ASP A 147 -6.42 6.95 -12.16
N SER A 148 -5.20 7.36 -12.51
CA SER A 148 -4.90 7.60 -13.91
C SER A 148 -4.73 6.27 -14.65
N SER A 149 -5.75 5.90 -15.40
CA SER A 149 -5.65 4.85 -16.41
C SER A 149 -4.77 5.27 -17.61
N GLU A 150 -4.20 6.47 -17.55
CA GLU A 150 -3.39 7.05 -18.61
C GLU A 150 -1.90 6.81 -18.34
N LEU A 151 -1.25 6.25 -19.35
CA LEU A 151 0.20 6.08 -19.43
C LEU A 151 0.82 7.42 -19.86
N LYS A 152 1.10 8.30 -18.89
CA LYS A 152 1.77 9.58 -19.13
C LYS A 152 3.10 9.63 -18.39
N GLY A 153 4.19 9.84 -19.12
CA GLY A 153 5.55 10.01 -18.57
C GLY A 153 6.36 8.72 -18.51
N SER A 154 7.43 8.73 -17.73
CA SER A 154 8.41 7.64 -17.62
C SER A 154 7.97 6.49 -16.70
N PHE A 155 6.85 6.64 -15.99
CA PHE A 155 6.37 5.65 -15.00
C PHE A 155 4.90 5.36 -15.20
N ALA A 156 4.54 4.06 -15.18
CA ALA A 156 3.16 3.60 -15.22
C ALA A 156 2.67 3.24 -13.81
N SER A 157 1.37 3.46 -13.53
CA SER A 157 0.74 2.97 -12.31
C SER A 157 0.62 1.44 -12.33
N ALA A 158 0.62 0.81 -11.17
CA ALA A 158 0.39 -0.63 -11.07
C ALA A 158 -0.97 -1.06 -11.68
N SER A 159 -1.97 -0.19 -11.67
CA SER A 159 -3.28 -0.42 -12.31
C SER A 159 -3.16 -0.39 -13.83
N ALA A 160 -2.40 0.56 -14.38
CA ALA A 160 -2.13 0.63 -15.82
C ALA A 160 -1.37 -0.61 -16.32
N ILE A 161 -0.33 -1.03 -15.59
CA ILE A 161 0.43 -2.26 -15.93
C ILE A 161 -0.49 -3.49 -15.90
N ARG A 162 -1.34 -3.64 -14.85
CA ARG A 162 -2.29 -4.77 -14.80
C ARG A 162 -3.25 -4.78 -15.99
N ARG A 163 -3.77 -3.62 -16.37
CA ARG A 163 -4.62 -3.48 -17.55
C ARG A 163 -3.88 -3.87 -18.84
N ALA A 164 -2.64 -3.40 -19.01
CA ALA A 164 -1.84 -3.75 -20.18
C ALA A 164 -1.57 -5.26 -20.25
N VAL A 165 -1.35 -5.92 -19.11
CA VAL A 165 -1.22 -7.40 -19.05
C VAL A 165 -2.54 -8.08 -19.44
N GLU A 166 -3.69 -7.59 -18.96
CA GLU A 166 -5.01 -8.16 -19.28
C GLU A 166 -5.41 -7.94 -20.77
N CYS A 167 -4.95 -6.85 -21.36
CA CYS A 167 -5.21 -6.53 -22.78
C CYS A 167 -4.11 -7.06 -23.73
N GLU A 168 -3.09 -7.76 -23.21
CA GLU A 168 -1.94 -8.27 -23.97
C GLU A 168 -1.19 -7.16 -24.76
N ASP A 169 -1.17 -5.95 -24.21
CA ASP A 169 -0.49 -4.79 -24.80
C ASP A 169 1.03 -4.90 -24.59
N ALA A 170 1.67 -5.64 -25.49
CA ALA A 170 3.10 -5.92 -25.44
C ALA A 170 3.97 -4.64 -25.55
N GLU A 171 3.55 -3.63 -26.30
CA GLU A 171 4.30 -2.38 -26.51
C GLU A 171 4.36 -1.59 -25.20
N THR A 172 3.22 -1.43 -24.55
CA THR A 172 3.14 -0.81 -23.23
C THR A 172 3.96 -1.57 -22.21
N LEU A 173 3.81 -2.89 -22.14
CA LEU A 173 4.54 -3.72 -21.16
C LEU A 173 6.06 -3.60 -21.36
N LYS A 174 6.53 -3.64 -22.58
CA LYS A 174 7.96 -3.48 -22.92
C LYS A 174 8.52 -2.11 -22.51
N SER A 175 7.71 -1.06 -22.62
CA SER A 175 8.14 0.31 -22.31
C SER A 175 8.26 0.58 -20.81
N PHE A 176 7.49 -0.12 -19.95
CA PHE A 176 7.37 0.18 -18.52
C PHE A 176 7.87 -0.93 -17.59
N LEU A 177 8.18 -2.11 -18.12
CA LEU A 177 8.68 -3.22 -17.32
C LEU A 177 10.17 -3.45 -17.55
N PRO A 178 10.90 -3.90 -16.52
CA PRO A 178 12.24 -4.45 -16.73
C PRO A 178 12.20 -5.57 -17.76
N GLU A 179 13.18 -5.63 -18.65
CA GLU A 179 13.25 -6.57 -19.78
C GLU A 179 12.95 -8.03 -19.36
N GLN A 180 13.47 -8.44 -18.22
CA GLN A 180 13.30 -9.78 -17.71
C GLN A 180 11.87 -10.07 -17.23
N VAL A 181 11.20 -9.09 -16.64
CA VAL A 181 9.79 -9.20 -16.25
C VAL A 181 8.91 -9.29 -17.49
N PHE A 182 9.20 -8.46 -18.48
CA PHE A 182 8.50 -8.49 -19.77
C PHE A 182 8.67 -9.85 -20.47
N SER A 183 9.89 -10.37 -20.55
CA SER A 183 10.18 -11.67 -21.18
C SER A 183 9.47 -12.84 -20.49
N ASP A 184 9.47 -12.87 -19.14
CA ASP A 184 8.75 -13.88 -18.37
C ASP A 184 7.22 -13.79 -18.63
N ILE A 185 6.65 -12.58 -18.73
CA ILE A 185 5.22 -12.39 -19.03
C ILE A 185 4.89 -12.83 -20.46
N ALA A 186 5.69 -12.43 -21.44
CA ALA A 186 5.49 -12.81 -22.85
C ALA A 186 5.57 -14.34 -23.01
N ALA A 187 6.50 -15.01 -22.34
CA ALA A 187 6.60 -16.46 -22.34
C ALA A 187 5.37 -17.14 -21.72
N MET A 188 4.81 -16.58 -20.65
CA MET A 188 3.56 -17.11 -20.06
C MET A 188 2.37 -16.95 -21.01
N GLN A 189 2.24 -15.79 -21.65
CA GLN A 189 1.17 -15.52 -22.59
C GLN A 189 1.24 -16.45 -23.82
N SER A 190 2.45 -16.71 -24.35
CA SER A 190 2.64 -17.66 -25.46
C SER A 190 2.24 -19.10 -25.12
N LEU A 191 2.25 -19.46 -23.84
CA LEU A 191 1.78 -20.76 -23.32
C LEU A 191 0.29 -20.75 -22.96
N GLY A 192 -0.45 -19.68 -23.28
CA GLY A 192 -1.85 -19.53 -22.89
C GLY A 192 -2.08 -19.34 -21.40
N GLN A 193 -1.01 -19.02 -20.65
CA GLN A 193 -1.08 -18.78 -19.22
C GLN A 193 -1.29 -17.28 -18.96
N SER A 194 -2.45 -16.90 -18.47
CA SER A 194 -2.73 -15.55 -18.02
C SER A 194 -2.68 -15.46 -16.50
N PRO A 195 -2.23 -14.32 -15.94
CA PRO A 195 -2.33 -14.12 -14.50
C PRO A 195 -3.81 -14.08 -14.08
N ALA A 196 -4.13 -14.72 -12.95
CA ALA A 196 -5.49 -14.75 -12.43
C ALA A 196 -6.05 -13.33 -12.21
N GLY A 197 -7.18 -13.04 -12.81
CA GLY A 197 -7.92 -11.79 -12.73
C GLY A 197 -9.19 -11.90 -11.87
N HIS A 198 -9.91 -10.81 -11.68
CA HIS A 198 -11.16 -10.80 -10.92
C HIS A 198 -12.22 -11.74 -11.54
N LYS A 199 -12.23 -11.87 -12.87
CA LYS A 199 -13.18 -12.71 -13.60
C LYS A 199 -13.05 -14.19 -13.24
N ASP A 200 -11.83 -14.66 -12.97
CA ASP A 200 -11.55 -16.06 -12.66
C ASP A 200 -12.11 -16.46 -11.30
N PHE A 201 -12.19 -15.52 -10.37
CA PHE A 201 -12.73 -15.74 -9.02
C PHE A 201 -14.22 -15.48 -8.89
N SER A 202 -14.86 -14.82 -9.87
CA SER A 202 -16.26 -14.38 -9.78
C SER A 202 -17.22 -15.54 -9.48
N LYS A 203 -17.06 -16.70 -10.13
CA LYS A 203 -17.91 -17.87 -9.91
C LYS A 203 -17.72 -18.46 -8.50
N ILE A 204 -16.47 -18.53 -8.04
CA ILE A 204 -16.12 -19.06 -6.71
C ILE A 204 -16.66 -18.14 -5.62
N ILE A 205 -16.52 -16.82 -5.79
CA ILE A 205 -17.04 -15.82 -4.86
C ILE A 205 -18.58 -15.90 -4.80
N LEU A 206 -19.25 -15.94 -5.94
CA LEU A 206 -20.71 -16.06 -6.00
C LEU A 206 -21.22 -17.36 -5.35
N TYR A 207 -20.52 -18.47 -5.57
CA TYR A 207 -20.82 -19.73 -4.91
C TYR A 207 -20.68 -19.61 -3.38
N ALA A 208 -19.55 -19.08 -2.92
CA ALA A 208 -19.30 -18.90 -1.49
C ALA A 208 -20.36 -18.00 -0.82
N VAL A 209 -20.68 -16.84 -1.44
CA VAL A 209 -21.71 -15.92 -0.92
C VAL A 209 -23.07 -16.60 -0.84
N ARG A 210 -23.48 -17.35 -1.86
CA ARG A 210 -24.77 -18.08 -1.87
C ARG A 210 -24.83 -19.18 -0.81
N SER A 211 -23.72 -19.88 -0.58
CA SER A 211 -23.64 -20.95 0.44
C SER A 211 -23.59 -20.41 1.88
N MET A 212 -23.34 -19.13 2.08
CA MET A 212 -23.36 -18.48 3.41
C MET A 212 -24.74 -17.92 3.78
N SER A 213 -25.70 -17.92 2.86
CA SER A 213 -27.06 -17.37 3.07
C SER A 213 -28.07 -18.43 3.50
N GLU A 214 -27.65 -19.67 3.73
CA GLU A 214 -28.39 -20.75 4.37
C GLU A 214 -27.88 -20.97 5.81
#